data_2ff60f7217fea7d1772dd711776146b9
#
_entry.id   2ff60f7217fea7d1772dd711776146b9
#
_cell.length_a   1.000
_cell.length_b   1.000
_cell.length_c   1.000
_cell.angle_alpha   90.00
_cell.angle_beta   90.00
_cell.angle_gamma   90.00
#
_symmetry.space_group_name_H-M   'P 1'
#
loop_
_entity.id
_entity.type
_entity.pdbx_description
1 polymer ?
#
loop_
_entity_poly.entity_id
_entity_poly.type
_entity_poly.pdbx_seq_one_letter_code
_entity_poly.pdbx_strand_id
1 'polypeptide(L)'
;EEELNVTLFDRSSFPIRLTYAGERYIDGLLKILEMKKKLDKEMREIAGHVQDHISIGMHSTRCYSWLPRILPDYQKICPKVKVKLSEGNSAKLQKDVKNGAIDVFFICSKPSDLDGLTFVPLFQEEMTLIVSRTAAVFHNLILPENIPGVLQYIPPRILEQIPFISLTPGHGTYEFAREQFKKFQISPSVSMELDNSPTVYRLVPQNNGFGFAPVTVTYEEKFDYTPIFCSMDHHVSSREIGLLYRDSSSLSPAARQFIQTAREVIPSFVKSEIPHFEVREDINFS
;
A
#
# COMPACT_ATOMS: atom_id res chain seq x y z
N GLU A 1 -21.48 32.87 -1.69
CA GLU A 1 -21.39 33.54 -2.98
C GLU A 1 -21.80 35.01 -2.84
N GLU A 2 -22.91 35.31 -2.21
CA GLU A 2 -23.40 36.68 -2.00
C GLU A 2 -22.43 37.54 -1.17
N GLU A 3 -21.93 37.02 -0.05
CA GLU A 3 -20.96 37.74 0.80
C GLU A 3 -19.61 38.03 0.09
N LEU A 4 -19.22 37.17 -0.83
CA LEU A 4 -17.93 37.27 -1.55
C LEU A 4 -18.07 37.99 -2.89
N ASN A 5 -19.28 38.22 -3.32
CA ASN A 5 -19.64 38.76 -4.65
C ASN A 5 -18.94 38.00 -5.81
N VAL A 6 -18.81 36.68 -5.67
CA VAL A 6 -18.15 35.78 -6.64
C VAL A 6 -18.92 34.48 -6.73
N THR A 7 -19.09 33.97 -7.97
CA THR A 7 -19.71 32.68 -8.23
C THR A 7 -18.71 31.56 -7.95
N LEU A 8 -19.04 30.65 -7.01
CA LEU A 8 -18.19 29.54 -6.63
C LEU A 8 -18.56 28.21 -7.33
N PHE A 9 -19.81 28.09 -7.79
CA PHE A 9 -20.32 26.90 -8.46
C PHE A 9 -20.80 27.21 -9.87
N ASP A 10 -20.33 26.45 -10.85
CA ASP A 10 -20.87 26.43 -12.19
C ASP A 10 -22.09 25.49 -12.23
N ARG A 11 -23.26 26.09 -12.34
CA ARG A 11 -24.55 25.41 -12.40
C ARG A 11 -25.05 25.19 -13.83
N SER A 12 -24.26 25.57 -14.84
CA SER A 12 -24.65 25.43 -16.26
C SER A 12 -24.46 24.01 -16.78
N SER A 13 -23.72 23.15 -16.03
CA SER A 13 -23.44 21.76 -16.39
C SER A 13 -23.88 20.79 -15.29
N PHE A 14 -24.21 19.55 -15.67
CA PHE A 14 -24.43 18.46 -14.72
C PHE A 14 -23.35 17.39 -14.92
N PRO A 15 -22.64 16.96 -13.86
CA PRO A 15 -22.73 17.41 -12.46
C PRO A 15 -22.21 18.83 -12.26
N ILE A 16 -22.75 19.53 -11.25
CA ILE A 16 -22.30 20.88 -10.85
C ILE A 16 -20.78 20.87 -10.60
N ARG A 17 -20.08 21.85 -11.14
CA ARG A 17 -18.63 21.97 -10.99
C ARG A 17 -18.29 23.23 -10.20
N LEU A 18 -17.07 23.23 -9.62
CA LEU A 18 -16.51 24.45 -9.05
C LEU A 18 -16.03 25.38 -10.17
N THR A 19 -16.21 26.67 -9.96
CA THR A 19 -15.49 27.69 -10.74
C THR A 19 -14.04 27.76 -10.27
N TYR A 20 -13.17 28.46 -11.00
CA TYR A 20 -11.82 28.75 -10.52
C TYR A 20 -11.80 29.44 -9.14
N ALA A 21 -12.72 30.39 -8.92
CA ALA A 21 -12.90 31.02 -7.61
C ALA A 21 -13.37 30.02 -6.55
N GLY A 22 -14.27 29.08 -6.92
CA GLY A 22 -14.72 27.99 -6.05
C GLY A 22 -13.60 27.06 -5.62
N GLU A 23 -12.73 26.64 -6.54
CA GLU A 23 -11.57 25.82 -6.22
C GLU A 23 -10.62 26.53 -5.24
N ARG A 24 -10.30 27.80 -5.51
CA ARG A 24 -9.43 28.60 -4.62
C ARG A 24 -10.04 28.81 -3.25
N TYR A 25 -11.36 29.01 -3.18
CA TYR A 25 -12.07 29.21 -1.92
C TYR A 25 -12.10 27.93 -1.09
N ILE A 26 -12.37 26.78 -1.70
CA ILE A 26 -12.35 25.47 -1.03
C ILE A 26 -10.95 25.14 -0.53
N ASP A 27 -9.92 25.36 -1.33
CA ASP A 27 -8.52 25.16 -0.90
C ASP A 27 -8.18 26.02 0.34
N GLY A 28 -8.66 27.26 0.38
CA GLY A 28 -8.52 28.13 1.55
C GLY A 28 -9.28 27.61 2.77
N LEU A 29 -10.54 27.20 2.58
CA LEU A 29 -11.36 26.65 3.66
C LEU A 29 -10.77 25.35 4.24
N LEU A 30 -10.25 24.47 3.40
CA LEU A 30 -9.60 23.25 3.86
C LEU A 30 -8.41 23.55 4.78
N LYS A 31 -7.59 24.54 4.43
CA LYS A 31 -6.47 24.99 5.28
C LYS A 31 -6.95 25.55 6.62
N ILE A 32 -8.01 26.33 6.63
CA ILE A 32 -8.61 26.87 7.87
C ILE A 32 -9.14 25.73 8.74
N LEU A 33 -9.84 24.76 8.15
CA LEU A 33 -10.33 23.57 8.88
C LEU A 33 -9.19 22.74 9.46
N GLU A 34 -8.07 22.64 8.76
CA GLU A 34 -6.87 21.96 9.24
C GLU A 34 -6.26 22.70 10.44
N MET A 35 -6.11 24.02 10.33
CA MET A 35 -5.61 24.85 11.44
C MET A 35 -6.54 24.73 12.66
N LYS A 36 -7.85 24.76 12.48
CA LYS A 36 -8.81 24.57 13.56
C LYS A 36 -8.66 23.18 14.22
N LYS A 37 -8.58 22.12 13.45
CA LYS A 37 -8.35 20.75 13.98
C LYS A 37 -7.05 20.67 14.77
N LYS A 38 -5.99 21.32 14.31
CA LYS A 38 -4.69 21.38 15.00
C LYS A 38 -4.84 22.10 16.35
N LEU A 39 -5.49 23.25 16.36
CA LEU A 39 -5.73 24.02 17.57
C LEU A 39 -6.61 23.27 18.56
N ASP A 40 -7.70 22.65 18.11
CA ASP A 40 -8.60 21.84 18.94
C ASP A 40 -7.86 20.63 19.54
N LYS A 41 -6.86 20.07 18.84
CA LYS A 41 -5.99 19.01 19.34
C LYS A 41 -5.05 19.53 20.43
N GLU A 42 -4.35 20.63 20.18
CA GLU A 42 -3.46 21.27 21.14
C GLU A 42 -4.20 21.66 22.42
N MET A 43 -5.41 22.21 22.31
CA MET A 43 -6.22 22.58 23.47
C MET A 43 -6.63 21.36 24.30
N ARG A 44 -6.95 20.24 23.66
CA ARG A 44 -7.25 18.98 24.38
C ARG A 44 -6.02 18.39 25.06
N GLU A 45 -4.85 18.48 24.44
CA GLU A 45 -3.58 18.06 25.04
C GLU A 45 -3.23 18.91 26.27
N ILE A 46 -3.41 20.22 26.20
CA ILE A 46 -3.21 21.15 27.32
C ILE A 46 -4.22 20.89 28.47
N ALA A 47 -5.46 20.54 28.14
CA ALA A 47 -6.49 20.21 29.10
C ALA A 47 -6.27 18.86 29.81
N GLY A 48 -5.17 18.17 29.55
CA GLY A 48 -4.86 16.86 30.14
C GLY A 48 -5.77 15.73 29.64
N HIS A 49 -6.56 15.97 28.60
CA HIS A 49 -7.34 14.92 27.96
C HIS A 49 -6.38 14.07 27.11
N VAL A 50 -6.08 12.87 27.60
CA VAL A 50 -5.40 11.84 26.80
C VAL A 50 -6.19 11.70 25.51
N GLN A 51 -5.49 11.73 24.37
CA GLN A 51 -6.12 11.58 23.07
C GLN A 51 -6.96 10.31 23.05
N ASP A 52 -8.29 10.46 22.96
CA ASP A 52 -9.24 9.35 23.03
C ASP A 52 -9.18 8.43 21.80
N HIS A 53 -8.41 8.80 20.77
CA HIS A 53 -8.33 8.05 19.53
C HIS A 53 -6.97 8.20 18.85
N ILE A 54 -6.63 7.20 18.05
CA ILE A 54 -5.54 7.23 17.07
C ILE A 54 -6.13 6.97 15.68
N SER A 55 -5.69 7.74 14.68
CA SER A 55 -6.05 7.54 13.27
C SER A 55 -4.89 6.89 12.52
N ILE A 56 -5.13 5.69 11.99
CA ILE A 56 -4.13 4.87 11.29
C ILE A 56 -4.51 4.80 9.82
N GLY A 57 -3.55 5.09 8.93
CA GLY A 57 -3.66 4.86 7.50
C GLY A 57 -3.04 3.53 7.11
N MET A 58 -3.72 2.76 6.27
CA MET A 58 -3.21 1.47 5.83
C MET A 58 -3.88 1.05 4.51
N HIS A 59 -3.16 0.27 3.69
CA HIS A 59 -3.78 -0.41 2.55
C HIS A 59 -4.64 -1.58 3.02
N SER A 60 -5.74 -1.88 2.33
CA SER A 60 -6.73 -2.88 2.74
C SER A 60 -6.12 -4.25 3.03
N THR A 61 -5.19 -4.73 2.20
CA THR A 61 -4.47 -5.99 2.45
C THR A 61 -3.71 -5.98 3.77
N ARG A 62 -3.10 -4.85 4.13
CA ARG A 62 -2.35 -4.70 5.38
C ARG A 62 -3.26 -4.58 6.59
N CYS A 63 -4.43 -3.98 6.42
CA CYS A 63 -5.44 -3.95 7.47
C CYS A 63 -5.84 -5.36 7.88
N TYR A 64 -6.11 -6.20 6.91
CA TYR A 64 -6.49 -7.59 7.14
C TYR A 64 -5.37 -8.41 7.79
N SER A 65 -4.13 -8.26 7.32
CA SER A 65 -3.01 -9.09 7.74
C SER A 65 -2.33 -8.59 9.03
N TRP A 66 -2.12 -7.27 9.19
CA TRP A 66 -1.25 -6.73 10.24
C TRP A 66 -1.98 -6.18 11.46
N LEU A 67 -3.15 -5.55 11.28
CA LEU A 67 -3.88 -5.00 12.43
C LEU A 67 -4.26 -6.05 13.48
N PRO A 68 -4.72 -7.27 13.11
CA PRO A 68 -5.00 -8.30 14.09
C PRO A 68 -3.78 -8.72 14.93
N ARG A 69 -2.57 -8.48 14.41
CA ARG A 69 -1.31 -8.79 15.13
C ARG A 69 -0.87 -7.63 16.03
N ILE A 70 -1.07 -6.38 15.60
CA ILE A 70 -0.62 -5.19 16.34
C ILE A 70 -1.60 -4.83 17.46
N LEU A 71 -2.90 -4.82 17.15
CA LEU A 71 -3.91 -4.26 18.04
C LEU A 71 -4.02 -4.97 19.39
N PRO A 72 -3.89 -6.30 19.53
CA PRO A 72 -3.97 -6.95 20.83
C PRO A 72 -2.91 -6.44 21.82
N ASP A 73 -1.68 -6.25 21.38
CA ASP A 73 -0.61 -5.76 22.25
C ASP A 73 -0.72 -4.25 22.48
N TYR A 74 -1.11 -3.49 21.47
CA TYR A 74 -1.38 -2.07 21.62
C TYR A 74 -2.51 -1.79 22.62
N GLN A 75 -3.62 -2.54 22.56
CA GLN A 75 -4.78 -2.35 23.44
C GLN A 75 -4.50 -2.75 24.89
N LYS A 76 -3.57 -3.67 25.16
CA LYS A 76 -3.12 -3.96 26.53
C LYS A 76 -2.47 -2.74 27.18
N ILE A 77 -1.74 -1.93 26.40
CA ILE A 77 -1.02 -0.75 26.88
C ILE A 77 -1.94 0.48 26.88
N CYS A 78 -2.77 0.60 25.84
CA CYS A 78 -3.65 1.74 25.61
C CYS A 78 -5.15 1.33 25.53
N PRO A 79 -5.74 0.75 26.62
CA PRO A 79 -7.07 0.13 26.56
C PRO A 79 -8.22 1.11 26.32
N LYS A 80 -8.03 2.41 26.60
CA LYS A 80 -9.06 3.44 26.44
C LYS A 80 -8.99 4.18 25.09
N VAL A 81 -7.94 3.95 24.32
CA VAL A 81 -7.74 4.64 23.04
C VAL A 81 -8.59 3.98 21.95
N LYS A 82 -9.44 4.77 21.30
CA LYS A 82 -10.21 4.34 20.12
C LYS A 82 -9.32 4.34 18.88
N VAL A 83 -9.31 3.25 18.15
CA VAL A 83 -8.59 3.15 16.89
C VAL A 83 -9.52 3.49 15.74
N LYS A 84 -9.14 4.48 14.93
CA LYS A 84 -9.79 4.84 13.68
C LYS A 84 -8.90 4.41 12.52
N LEU A 85 -9.44 3.59 11.62
CA LEU A 85 -8.75 3.15 10.43
C LEU A 85 -9.19 3.95 9.21
N SER A 86 -8.23 4.34 8.38
CA SER A 86 -8.44 4.94 7.07
C SER A 86 -7.75 4.09 6.01
N GLU A 87 -8.54 3.55 5.10
CA GLU A 87 -8.05 2.77 3.98
C GLU A 87 -7.97 3.61 2.71
N GLY A 88 -6.99 3.31 1.86
CA GLY A 88 -6.82 4.03 0.60
C GLY A 88 -5.50 3.73 -0.11
N ASN A 89 -5.29 4.40 -1.24
CA ASN A 89 -3.99 4.35 -1.92
C ASN A 89 -2.94 5.25 -1.24
N SER A 90 -1.67 5.03 -1.56
CA SER A 90 -0.55 5.74 -0.92
C SER A 90 -0.64 7.25 -1.06
N ALA A 91 -1.02 7.76 -2.24
CA ALA A 91 -1.07 9.21 -2.48
C ALA A 91 -2.10 9.91 -1.59
N LYS A 92 -3.32 9.31 -1.45
CA LYS A 92 -4.35 9.82 -0.56
C LYS A 92 -3.91 9.75 0.90
N LEU A 93 -3.43 8.59 1.35
CA LEU A 93 -3.06 8.39 2.76
C LEU A 93 -1.88 9.28 3.16
N GLN A 94 -0.90 9.48 2.27
CA GLN A 94 0.21 10.40 2.51
C GLN A 94 -0.27 11.85 2.65
N LYS A 95 -1.20 12.29 1.79
CA LYS A 95 -1.85 13.60 1.91
C LYS A 95 -2.59 13.73 3.24
N ASP A 96 -3.32 12.69 3.66
CA ASP A 96 -4.07 12.68 4.91
C ASP A 96 -3.16 12.73 6.15
N VAL A 97 -1.96 12.08 6.11
CA VAL A 97 -0.93 12.24 7.15
C VAL A 97 -0.42 13.68 7.19
N LYS A 98 -0.06 14.24 6.03
CA LYS A 98 0.44 15.61 5.92
C LYS A 98 -0.54 16.62 6.50
N ASN A 99 -1.82 16.44 6.24
CA ASN A 99 -2.90 17.28 6.73
C ASN A 99 -3.32 16.96 8.19
N GLY A 100 -2.74 15.93 8.82
CA GLY A 100 -3.06 15.53 10.19
C GLY A 100 -4.41 14.85 10.38
N ALA A 101 -5.05 14.40 9.31
CA ALA A 101 -6.23 13.55 9.36
C ALA A 101 -5.90 12.12 9.78
N ILE A 102 -4.65 11.69 9.52
CA ILE A 102 -4.07 10.41 9.92
C ILE A 102 -2.84 10.70 10.79
N ASP A 103 -2.68 9.99 11.90
CA ASP A 103 -1.53 10.12 12.79
C ASP A 103 -0.33 9.30 12.26
N VAL A 104 -0.57 8.07 11.81
CA VAL A 104 0.44 7.11 11.34
C VAL A 104 -0.05 6.38 10.11
N PHE A 105 0.78 6.28 9.08
CA PHE A 105 0.50 5.53 7.86
C PHE A 105 1.56 4.46 7.60
N PHE A 106 1.11 3.22 7.35
CA PHE A 106 1.98 2.14 6.87
C PHE A 106 2.18 2.26 5.36
N ILE A 107 3.34 2.71 4.96
CA ILE A 107 3.68 2.95 3.56
C ILE A 107 4.53 1.83 2.98
N CYS A 108 4.28 1.49 1.71
CA CYS A 108 4.92 0.38 0.99
C CYS A 108 6.13 0.80 0.14
N SER A 109 6.67 1.98 0.36
CA SER A 109 7.95 2.46 -0.16
C SER A 109 8.29 3.78 0.48
N LYS A 110 9.59 4.05 0.68
CA LYS A 110 10.01 5.36 1.17
C LYS A 110 9.68 6.41 0.11
N PRO A 111 8.97 7.50 0.45
CA PRO A 111 8.73 8.60 -0.48
C PRO A 111 10.06 9.24 -0.92
N SER A 112 10.12 9.64 -2.19
CA SER A 112 11.28 10.39 -2.73
C SER A 112 11.43 11.76 -2.06
N ASP A 113 10.30 12.37 -1.68
CA ASP A 113 10.25 13.61 -0.91
C ASP A 113 9.37 13.39 0.34
N LEU A 114 9.94 13.68 1.50
CA LEU A 114 9.24 13.55 2.78
C LEU A 114 8.39 14.79 3.10
N ASP A 115 8.74 15.97 2.58
CA ASP A 115 7.98 17.20 2.69
C ASP A 115 7.41 17.44 4.11
N GLY A 116 8.29 17.42 5.11
CA GLY A 116 7.94 17.60 6.53
C GLY A 116 7.37 16.35 7.22
N LEU A 117 7.40 15.21 6.57
CA LEU A 117 7.04 13.92 7.16
C LEU A 117 8.29 13.16 7.64
N THR A 118 8.10 12.31 8.62
CA THR A 118 9.12 11.38 9.12
C THR A 118 8.81 9.99 8.61
N PHE A 119 9.80 9.34 7.98
CA PHE A 119 9.74 7.94 7.59
C PHE A 119 10.60 7.10 8.51
N VAL A 120 10.01 6.03 9.07
CA VAL A 120 10.72 5.04 9.89
C VAL A 120 10.63 3.69 9.21
N PRO A 121 11.74 3.11 8.74
CA PRO A 121 11.74 1.79 8.13
C PRO A 121 11.38 0.71 9.16
N LEU A 122 10.63 -0.30 8.70
CA LEU A 122 10.27 -1.48 9.49
C LEU A 122 11.01 -2.73 9.02
N PHE A 123 10.90 -3.07 7.74
CA PHE A 123 11.55 -4.24 7.14
C PHE A 123 11.57 -4.14 5.61
N GLN A 124 12.36 -5.04 4.98
CA GLN A 124 12.33 -5.26 3.53
C GLN A 124 11.28 -6.33 3.21
N GLU A 125 10.28 -5.97 2.41
CA GLU A 125 9.23 -6.87 1.96
C GLU A 125 9.63 -7.48 0.61
N GLU A 126 9.78 -8.79 0.60
CA GLU A 126 10.03 -9.56 -0.63
C GLU A 126 8.77 -9.57 -1.52
N MET A 127 9.00 -9.50 -2.83
CA MET A 127 7.96 -9.41 -3.84
C MET A 127 8.04 -10.58 -4.81
N THR A 128 6.89 -11.05 -5.25
CA THR A 128 6.75 -12.10 -6.27
C THR A 128 5.92 -11.62 -7.45
N LEU A 129 6.09 -12.28 -8.59
CA LEU A 129 5.10 -12.31 -9.65
C LEU A 129 4.14 -13.45 -9.39
N ILE A 130 2.86 -13.16 -9.53
CA ILE A 130 1.83 -14.17 -9.68
C ILE A 130 1.62 -14.33 -11.19
N VAL A 131 1.75 -15.55 -11.71
CA VAL A 131 1.57 -15.81 -13.15
C VAL A 131 0.57 -16.94 -13.33
N SER A 132 -0.35 -16.81 -14.27
CA SER A 132 -1.30 -17.86 -14.60
C SER A 132 -0.57 -19.06 -15.20
N ARG A 133 -0.84 -20.26 -14.71
CA ARG A 133 -0.31 -21.52 -15.28
C ARG A 133 -0.83 -21.81 -16.68
N THR A 134 -1.95 -21.19 -17.06
CA THR A 134 -2.58 -21.35 -18.37
C THR A 134 -2.14 -20.28 -19.38
N ALA A 135 -1.19 -19.43 -19.02
CA ALA A 135 -0.62 -18.44 -19.96
C ALA A 135 -0.01 -19.19 -21.17
N ALA A 136 -0.25 -18.63 -22.38
CA ALA A 136 0.13 -19.28 -23.63
C ALA A 136 1.61 -19.64 -23.73
N VAL A 137 2.47 -18.86 -23.08
CA VAL A 137 3.93 -19.10 -23.04
C VAL A 137 4.30 -20.40 -22.31
N PHE A 138 3.39 -21.00 -21.55
CA PHE A 138 3.62 -22.23 -20.81
C PHE A 138 3.04 -23.48 -21.48
N HIS A 139 2.39 -23.35 -22.65
CA HIS A 139 1.62 -24.46 -23.28
C HIS A 139 2.37 -25.78 -23.45
N ASN A 140 3.66 -25.71 -23.70
CA ASN A 140 4.47 -26.92 -23.93
C ASN A 140 5.53 -27.13 -22.84
N LEU A 141 5.39 -26.42 -21.71
CA LEU A 141 6.36 -26.47 -20.63
C LEU A 141 5.80 -27.32 -19.47
N ILE A 142 6.68 -28.06 -18.83
CA ILE A 142 6.39 -28.74 -17.57
C ILE A 142 6.58 -27.70 -16.47
N LEU A 143 5.49 -27.31 -15.83
CA LEU A 143 5.52 -26.36 -14.73
C LEU A 143 5.67 -27.11 -13.41
N PRO A 144 6.64 -26.71 -12.57
CA PRO A 144 6.83 -27.30 -11.26
C PRO A 144 5.65 -26.99 -10.32
N GLU A 145 5.46 -27.84 -9.31
CA GLU A 145 4.59 -27.53 -8.17
C GLU A 145 5.17 -26.35 -7.36
N ASN A 146 4.29 -25.57 -6.73
CA ASN A 146 4.75 -24.51 -5.85
C ASN A 146 5.34 -25.11 -4.57
N ILE A 147 6.55 -24.72 -4.26
CA ILE A 147 7.26 -25.10 -3.04
C ILE A 147 7.31 -23.88 -2.12
N PRO A 148 6.91 -23.99 -0.85
CA PRO A 148 7.04 -22.88 0.09
C PRO A 148 8.47 -22.33 0.13
N GLY A 149 8.62 -21.00 0.04
CA GLY A 149 9.92 -20.34 0.01
C GLY A 149 10.64 -20.38 -1.34
N VAL A 150 10.00 -20.86 -2.42
CA VAL A 150 10.61 -20.94 -3.75
C VAL A 150 9.83 -20.11 -4.75
N LEU A 151 10.52 -19.27 -5.50
CA LEU A 151 10.02 -18.57 -6.69
C LEU A 151 10.70 -19.14 -7.93
N GLN A 152 9.95 -19.29 -9.01
CA GLN A 152 10.52 -19.72 -10.29
C GLN A 152 11.06 -18.53 -11.08
N TYR A 153 12.26 -18.64 -11.62
CA TYR A 153 12.76 -17.62 -12.53
C TYR A 153 11.95 -17.59 -13.83
N ILE A 154 11.55 -16.41 -14.25
CA ILE A 154 10.94 -16.18 -15.57
C ILE A 154 11.72 -15.08 -16.31
N PRO A 155 12.24 -15.35 -17.50
CA PRO A 155 12.94 -14.32 -18.27
C PRO A 155 12.06 -13.08 -18.50
N PRO A 156 12.53 -11.87 -18.19
CA PRO A 156 11.69 -10.67 -18.26
C PRO A 156 10.97 -10.48 -19.60
N ARG A 157 11.62 -10.78 -20.70
CA ARG A 157 11.02 -10.66 -22.05
C ARG A 157 9.83 -11.59 -22.30
N ILE A 158 9.73 -12.69 -21.59
CA ILE A 158 8.56 -13.59 -21.65
C ILE A 158 7.31 -12.88 -21.16
N LEU A 159 7.44 -12.00 -20.17
CA LEU A 159 6.31 -11.23 -19.59
C LEU A 159 5.69 -10.26 -20.61
N GLU A 160 6.40 -9.84 -21.65
CA GLU A 160 5.81 -9.02 -22.71
C GLU A 160 4.77 -9.77 -23.56
N GLN A 161 4.77 -11.12 -23.48
CA GLN A 161 3.82 -11.98 -24.15
C GLN A 161 2.63 -12.37 -23.27
N ILE A 162 2.62 -11.95 -22.00
CA ILE A 162 1.58 -12.26 -21.03
C ILE A 162 0.86 -10.97 -20.64
N PRO A 163 -0.48 -10.93 -20.66
CA PRO A 163 -1.22 -9.73 -20.25
C PRO A 163 -0.92 -9.34 -18.79
N PHE A 164 -0.57 -8.07 -18.57
CA PHE A 164 -0.36 -7.54 -17.23
C PHE A 164 -1.67 -7.05 -16.62
N ILE A 165 -1.98 -7.54 -15.42
CA ILE A 165 -3.10 -7.06 -14.59
C ILE A 165 -2.50 -6.12 -13.54
N SER A 166 -2.70 -4.83 -13.74
CA SER A 166 -2.09 -3.77 -12.95
C SER A 166 -2.98 -3.29 -11.81
N LEU A 167 -2.37 -2.69 -10.81
CA LEU A 167 -3.06 -1.75 -9.94
C LEU A 167 -3.07 -0.36 -10.58
N THR A 168 -4.01 0.50 -10.16
CA THR A 168 -4.06 1.90 -10.58
C THR A 168 -2.88 2.70 -9.99
N PRO A 169 -2.50 3.83 -10.62
CA PRO A 169 -1.47 4.73 -10.10
C PRO A 169 -1.73 5.15 -8.64
N GLY A 170 -0.66 5.29 -7.86
CA GLY A 170 -0.73 5.63 -6.44
C GLY A 170 -0.76 4.43 -5.49
N HIS A 171 -0.78 3.21 -6.00
CA HIS A 171 -0.52 2.00 -5.23
C HIS A 171 0.97 1.68 -5.21
N GLY A 172 1.52 1.34 -4.03
CA GLY A 172 2.95 0.98 -3.91
C GLY A 172 3.37 -0.20 -4.79
N THR A 173 2.47 -1.14 -5.08
CA THR A 173 2.75 -2.25 -6.01
C THR A 173 2.76 -1.80 -7.48
N TYR A 174 1.97 -0.78 -7.85
CA TYR A 174 2.05 -0.17 -9.16
C TYR A 174 3.41 0.51 -9.40
N GLU A 175 3.86 1.30 -8.43
CA GLU A 175 5.18 1.97 -8.53
C GLU A 175 6.31 0.94 -8.57
N PHE A 176 6.24 -0.10 -7.74
CA PHE A 176 7.19 -1.21 -7.78
C PHE A 176 7.23 -1.88 -9.16
N ALA A 177 6.08 -2.20 -9.75
CA ALA A 177 6.01 -2.80 -11.08
C ALA A 177 6.68 -1.92 -12.15
N ARG A 178 6.40 -0.61 -12.14
CA ARG A 178 7.03 0.35 -13.06
C ARG A 178 8.55 0.40 -12.92
N GLU A 179 9.05 0.40 -11.70
CA GLU A 179 10.49 0.35 -11.43
C GLU A 179 11.13 -0.93 -11.97
N GLN A 180 10.47 -2.09 -11.76
CA GLN A 180 10.95 -3.36 -12.30
C GLN A 180 10.93 -3.36 -13.83
N PHE A 181 9.87 -2.92 -14.48
CA PHE A 181 9.79 -2.85 -15.93
C PHE A 181 10.87 -1.92 -16.52
N LYS A 182 11.12 -0.79 -15.87
CA LYS A 182 12.23 0.10 -16.26
C LYS A 182 13.60 -0.56 -16.08
N LYS A 183 13.82 -1.27 -14.95
CA LYS A 183 15.09 -1.98 -14.66
C LYS A 183 15.39 -3.02 -15.74
N PHE A 184 14.40 -3.81 -16.14
CA PHE A 184 14.54 -4.90 -17.09
C PHE A 184 14.26 -4.48 -18.55
N GLN A 185 13.93 -3.21 -18.81
CA GLN A 185 13.67 -2.65 -20.14
C GLN A 185 12.58 -3.43 -20.90
N ILE A 186 11.48 -3.76 -20.21
CA ILE A 186 10.30 -4.42 -20.79
C ILE A 186 9.06 -3.52 -20.68
N SER A 187 8.09 -3.77 -21.57
CA SER A 187 6.83 -3.01 -21.64
C SER A 187 5.63 -3.93 -21.85
N PRO A 188 5.23 -4.71 -20.83
CA PRO A 188 4.09 -5.62 -20.95
C PRO A 188 2.78 -4.86 -21.23
N SER A 189 1.91 -5.49 -22.03
CA SER A 189 0.60 -4.93 -22.33
C SER A 189 -0.33 -5.01 -21.11
N VAL A 190 -0.84 -3.88 -20.66
CA VAL A 190 -1.82 -3.81 -19.56
C VAL A 190 -3.19 -4.23 -20.08
N SER A 191 -3.75 -5.30 -19.55
CA SER A 191 -5.10 -5.80 -19.90
C SER A 191 -6.18 -5.31 -18.96
N MET A 192 -5.84 -5.06 -17.70
CA MET A 192 -6.77 -4.55 -16.68
C MET A 192 -6.04 -3.63 -15.71
N GLU A 193 -6.73 -2.58 -15.26
CA GLU A 193 -6.29 -1.72 -14.16
C GLU A 193 -7.32 -1.78 -13.04
N LEU A 194 -6.90 -2.14 -11.83
CA LEU A 194 -7.75 -2.40 -10.68
C LEU A 194 -7.29 -1.59 -9.47
N ASP A 195 -8.22 -1.24 -8.62
CA ASP A 195 -7.95 -0.44 -7.41
C ASP A 195 -7.80 -1.29 -6.13
N ASN A 196 -7.84 -2.61 -6.28
CA ASN A 196 -7.84 -3.56 -5.16
C ASN A 196 -6.88 -4.73 -5.41
N SER A 197 -5.84 -4.84 -4.59
CA SER A 197 -4.80 -5.87 -4.71
C SER A 197 -5.33 -7.32 -4.57
N PRO A 198 -6.20 -7.65 -3.60
CA PRO A 198 -6.79 -9.00 -3.53
C PRO A 198 -7.53 -9.41 -4.80
N THR A 199 -8.18 -8.46 -5.48
CA THR A 199 -8.84 -8.74 -6.76
C THR A 199 -7.82 -9.09 -7.84
N VAL A 200 -6.68 -8.36 -7.93
CA VAL A 200 -5.58 -8.70 -8.83
C VAL A 200 -5.10 -10.13 -8.59
N TYR A 201 -4.85 -10.49 -7.32
CA TYR A 201 -4.31 -11.81 -6.97
C TYR A 201 -5.22 -12.95 -7.39
N ARG A 202 -6.55 -12.78 -7.31
CA ARG A 202 -7.54 -13.79 -7.70
C ARG A 202 -7.81 -13.83 -9.20
N LEU A 203 -7.77 -12.69 -9.87
CA LEU A 203 -8.03 -12.62 -11.31
C LEU A 203 -6.87 -13.13 -12.15
N VAL A 204 -5.62 -12.90 -11.72
CA VAL A 204 -4.44 -13.32 -12.48
C VAL A 204 -4.48 -14.80 -12.88
N PRO A 205 -4.71 -15.77 -11.96
CA PRO A 205 -4.71 -17.18 -12.33
C PRO A 205 -5.80 -17.56 -13.33
N GLN A 206 -6.92 -16.82 -13.35
CA GLN A 206 -8.08 -17.08 -14.20
C GLN A 206 -8.00 -16.41 -15.58
N ASN A 207 -7.18 -15.40 -15.75
CA ASN A 207 -7.18 -14.53 -16.94
C ASN A 207 -5.90 -14.66 -17.79
N ASN A 208 -5.19 -15.76 -17.71
CA ASN A 208 -3.96 -16.01 -18.48
C ASN A 208 -2.92 -14.88 -18.35
N GLY A 209 -2.99 -14.12 -17.25
CA GLY A 209 -2.20 -12.93 -17.03
C GLY A 209 -1.11 -13.10 -15.98
N PHE A 210 -0.45 -11.98 -15.67
CA PHE A 210 0.44 -11.88 -14.52
C PHE A 210 0.21 -10.58 -13.74
N GLY A 211 0.68 -10.56 -12.50
CA GLY A 211 0.65 -9.39 -11.62
C GLY A 211 1.74 -9.46 -10.56
N PHE A 212 1.97 -8.36 -9.86
CA PHE A 212 2.89 -8.32 -8.73
C PHE A 212 2.15 -8.46 -7.40
N ALA A 213 2.78 -9.16 -6.45
CA ALA A 213 2.29 -9.31 -5.10
C ALA A 213 3.45 -9.38 -4.10
N PRO A 214 3.23 -9.05 -2.80
CA PRO A 214 4.16 -9.44 -1.76
C PRO A 214 4.18 -10.96 -1.61
N VAL A 215 5.33 -11.52 -1.22
CA VAL A 215 5.46 -12.98 -1.04
C VAL A 215 4.50 -13.55 0.01
N THR A 216 4.03 -12.73 0.95
CA THR A 216 3.02 -13.13 1.96
C THR A 216 1.74 -13.67 1.33
N VAL A 217 1.40 -13.25 0.12
CA VAL A 217 0.23 -13.75 -0.61
C VAL A 217 0.31 -15.25 -0.90
N THR A 218 1.52 -15.79 -0.97
CA THR A 218 1.72 -17.24 -1.22
C THR A 218 1.23 -18.11 -0.04
N TYR A 219 1.04 -17.52 1.14
CA TYR A 219 0.55 -18.23 2.35
C TYR A 219 -0.83 -17.73 2.79
N GLU A 220 -1.11 -16.44 2.64
CA GLU A 220 -2.29 -15.81 3.20
C GLU A 220 -3.52 -15.96 2.28
N GLU A 221 -3.29 -16.11 0.97
CA GLU A 221 -4.38 -16.24 -0.01
C GLU A 221 -4.66 -17.69 -0.37
N LYS A 222 -5.96 -18.02 -0.43
CA LYS A 222 -6.46 -19.26 -1.02
C LYS A 222 -6.88 -18.99 -2.46
N PHE A 223 -6.24 -19.67 -3.39
CA PHE A 223 -6.53 -19.55 -4.82
C PHE A 223 -7.47 -20.67 -5.27
N ASP A 224 -8.54 -20.32 -5.99
CA ASP A 224 -9.39 -21.29 -6.67
C ASP A 224 -8.62 -21.97 -7.82
N TYR A 225 -7.73 -21.21 -8.47
CA TYR A 225 -6.78 -21.68 -9.47
C TYR A 225 -5.38 -21.32 -9.01
N THR A 226 -4.56 -22.31 -8.73
CA THR A 226 -3.20 -22.10 -8.21
C THR A 226 -2.31 -21.47 -9.26
N PRO A 227 -1.79 -20.24 -9.04
CA PRO A 227 -0.81 -19.62 -9.95
C PRO A 227 0.55 -20.28 -9.84
N ILE A 228 1.50 -19.87 -10.68
CA ILE A 228 2.91 -20.07 -10.42
C ILE A 228 3.48 -18.77 -9.85
N PHE A 229 4.34 -18.90 -8.84
CA PHE A 229 5.03 -17.76 -8.21
C PHE A 229 6.43 -17.61 -8.80
N CYS A 230 6.71 -16.42 -9.35
CA CYS A 230 7.91 -16.20 -10.12
C CYS A 230 8.70 -14.97 -9.63
N SER A 231 9.97 -14.92 -10.03
CA SER A 231 10.80 -13.73 -10.04
C SER A 231 11.34 -13.48 -11.44
N MET A 232 11.43 -12.22 -11.85
CA MET A 232 12.08 -11.82 -13.11
C MET A 232 13.57 -11.53 -12.92
N ASP A 233 14.09 -11.72 -11.74
CA ASP A 233 15.50 -11.62 -11.39
C ASP A 233 15.96 -12.95 -10.78
N HIS A 234 17.25 -13.25 -10.85
CA HIS A 234 17.86 -14.39 -10.16
C HIS A 234 17.90 -14.23 -8.64
N HIS A 235 17.47 -13.06 -8.15
CA HIS A 235 17.30 -12.73 -6.73
C HIS A 235 15.87 -12.29 -6.48
N VAL A 236 15.42 -12.49 -5.24
CA VAL A 236 14.10 -12.00 -4.82
C VAL A 236 14.14 -10.48 -4.73
N SER A 237 13.31 -9.82 -5.52
CA SER A 237 13.16 -8.37 -5.46
C SER A 237 12.44 -7.97 -4.19
N SER A 238 12.81 -6.86 -3.57
CA SER A 238 12.17 -6.36 -2.35
C SER A 238 11.89 -4.88 -2.41
N ARG A 239 11.04 -4.41 -1.50
CA ARG A 239 10.75 -3.00 -1.27
C ARG A 239 10.76 -2.69 0.22
N GLU A 240 11.07 -1.45 0.57
CA GLU A 240 11.12 -1.03 1.97
C GLU A 240 9.71 -0.69 2.47
N ILE A 241 9.31 -1.32 3.56
CA ILE A 241 8.08 -1.02 4.27
C ILE A 241 8.42 -0.16 5.48
N GLY A 242 7.61 0.86 5.74
CA GLY A 242 7.83 1.73 6.88
C GLY A 242 6.57 2.41 7.40
N LEU A 243 6.77 3.22 8.42
CA LEU A 243 5.78 4.10 9.00
C LEU A 243 6.06 5.53 8.57
N LEU A 244 5.01 6.22 8.17
CA LEU A 244 5.05 7.63 7.81
C LEU A 244 4.15 8.41 8.76
N TYR A 245 4.66 9.49 9.35
CA TYR A 245 3.94 10.37 10.23
C TYR A 245 4.52 11.79 10.17
N ARG A 246 3.82 12.76 10.70
CA ARG A 246 4.36 14.12 10.85
C ARG A 246 5.46 14.14 11.90
N ASP A 247 6.15 15.26 12.02
CA ASP A 247 7.22 15.43 12.99
C ASP A 247 6.90 14.80 14.36
N SER A 248 7.90 14.20 14.95
CA SER A 248 7.82 13.49 16.23
C SER A 248 7.28 14.36 17.38
N SER A 249 7.49 15.68 17.32
CA SER A 249 6.96 16.65 18.29
C SER A 249 5.42 16.73 18.27
N SER A 250 4.80 16.41 17.14
CA SER A 250 3.35 16.46 16.93
C SER A 250 2.62 15.14 17.26
N LEU A 251 3.36 14.08 17.59
CA LEU A 251 2.77 12.78 17.91
C LEU A 251 2.21 12.76 19.33
N SER A 252 0.96 12.28 19.45
CA SER A 252 0.36 11.98 20.76
C SER A 252 1.05 10.80 21.45
N PRO A 253 0.94 10.66 22.77
CA PRO A 253 1.42 9.47 23.49
C PRO A 253 0.85 8.16 22.89
N ALA A 254 -0.43 8.16 22.53
CA ALA A 254 -1.09 7.02 21.89
C ALA A 254 -0.46 6.65 20.54
N ALA A 255 -0.15 7.65 19.69
CA ALA A 255 0.50 7.43 18.41
C ALA A 255 1.95 6.95 18.57
N ARG A 256 2.70 7.50 19.52
CA ARG A 256 4.06 7.02 19.84
C ARG A 256 4.06 5.57 20.29
N GLN A 257 3.13 5.20 21.17
CA GLN A 257 3.00 3.82 21.64
C GLN A 257 2.62 2.87 20.50
N PHE A 258 1.73 3.30 19.60
CA PHE A 258 1.36 2.49 18.44
C PHE A 258 2.56 2.25 17.50
N ILE A 259 3.34 3.29 17.22
CA ILE A 259 4.56 3.19 16.40
C ILE A 259 5.54 2.20 17.05
N GLN A 260 5.75 2.28 18.36
CA GLN A 260 6.64 1.36 19.08
C GLN A 260 6.12 -0.08 18.97
N THR A 261 4.85 -0.33 19.26
CA THR A 261 4.25 -1.67 19.16
C THR A 261 4.36 -2.22 17.75
N ALA A 262 4.08 -1.41 16.72
CA ALA A 262 4.20 -1.83 15.33
C ALA A 262 5.64 -2.20 14.93
N ARG A 263 6.64 -1.46 15.43
CA ARG A 263 8.06 -1.73 15.20
C ARG A 263 8.55 -3.02 15.84
N GLU A 264 7.93 -3.44 16.92
CA GLU A 264 8.26 -4.70 17.60
C GLU A 264 7.52 -5.88 16.96
N VAL A 265 6.21 -5.75 16.76
CA VAL A 265 5.34 -6.83 16.33
C VAL A 265 5.57 -7.21 14.86
N ILE A 266 5.60 -6.25 13.94
CA ILE A 266 5.62 -6.58 12.50
C ILE A 266 6.95 -7.19 12.05
N PRO A 267 8.13 -6.64 12.37
CA PRO A 267 9.40 -7.29 12.00
C PRO A 267 9.56 -8.67 12.65
N SER A 268 9.07 -8.84 13.89
CA SER A 268 9.09 -10.14 14.57
C SER A 268 8.22 -11.17 13.85
N PHE A 269 7.00 -10.80 13.47
CA PHE A 269 6.10 -11.62 12.67
C PHE A 269 6.75 -12.02 11.34
N VAL A 270 7.27 -11.06 10.59
CA VAL A 270 7.93 -11.32 9.29
C VAL A 270 9.07 -12.31 9.46
N LYS A 271 9.91 -12.11 10.48
CA LYS A 271 11.06 -12.99 10.73
C LYS A 271 10.66 -14.42 11.15
N SER A 272 9.58 -14.57 11.89
CA SER A 272 9.18 -15.87 12.47
C SER A 272 8.26 -16.70 11.58
N GLU A 273 7.39 -16.04 10.80
CA GLU A 273 6.31 -16.72 10.07
C GLU A 273 6.50 -16.71 8.54
N ILE A 274 7.36 -15.82 8.02
CA ILE A 274 7.62 -15.74 6.59
C ILE A 274 9.00 -16.37 6.30
N PRO A 275 9.09 -17.49 5.55
CA PRO A 275 10.37 -18.07 5.18
C PRO A 275 11.13 -17.10 4.26
N HIS A 276 12.43 -17.25 4.24
CA HIS A 276 13.25 -16.64 3.22
C HIS A 276 13.01 -17.30 1.88
N PHE A 277 12.84 -16.49 0.83
CA PHE A 277 12.59 -16.98 -0.52
C PHE A 277 13.90 -17.12 -1.31
N GLU A 278 13.97 -18.17 -2.10
CA GLU A 278 15.02 -18.38 -3.11
C GLU A 278 14.39 -18.41 -4.52
N VAL A 279 15.20 -18.13 -5.53
CA VAL A 279 14.80 -18.24 -6.93
C VAL A 279 15.44 -19.47 -7.56
N ARG A 280 14.62 -20.30 -8.24
CA ARG A 280 15.05 -21.50 -8.98
C ARG A 280 14.73 -21.41 -10.46
N GLU A 281 15.48 -22.10 -11.28
CA GLU A 281 15.34 -22.13 -12.74
C GLU A 281 14.80 -23.51 -13.18
N ASP A 282 13.70 -23.98 -12.56
CA ASP A 282 13.14 -25.29 -12.88
C ASP A 282 12.29 -25.28 -14.17
N ILE A 283 11.97 -24.10 -14.72
CA ILE A 283 11.21 -23.96 -15.97
C ILE A 283 12.19 -23.73 -17.11
N ASN A 284 12.18 -24.60 -18.10
CA ASN A 284 13.01 -24.47 -19.28
C ASN A 284 12.29 -23.66 -20.37
N PHE A 285 12.71 -22.41 -20.58
CA PHE A 285 12.21 -21.50 -21.62
C PHE A 285 13.02 -21.55 -22.93
N SER A 286 13.97 -22.51 -23.08
CA SER A 286 14.82 -22.63 -24.28
C SER A 286 14.09 -23.31 -25.45
#